data_3a320c6d8269bd0056fb52996324e5c7
#
_entry.id   3a320c6d8269bd0056fb52996324e5c7
#
_cell.length_a   1.000
_cell.length_b   1.000
_cell.length_c   1.000
_cell.angle_alpha   90.00
_cell.angle_beta   90.00
_cell.angle_gamma   90.00
#
_symmetry.space_group_name_H-M   'P 1'
#
loop_
_entity.id
_entity.type
_entity.pdbx_description
1 polymer ?
#
loop_
_entity_poly.entity_id
_entity_poly.type
_entity_poly.pdbx_seq_one_letter_code
_entity_poly.pdbx_strand_id
1 'polypeptide(L)'
;MVSLARVLTPAALTAALLLSSCAGGDDAASPEGTEPAPEGAELSEEEIAAQEQQEDQARFEEAVDAQEAALAGPGEQHRSEAADLVAEMTPAQRAGQVIIGEYTGTDVDSAAELLEQHHLAGVILMGHNIPTSSGVVDIEALEAQIDALASSDRGTEEGSGDAVPPIISVDQEGGLVTRVGAPLLEWPTPMASGAVHQASGELWSVGQLHRYMAQDLADLGFTVTFAPNADVTMGQADPTMGSRTFGADPDSVGPLALQGLRGLADAGLAGSIKHFPGHGSVTEDSHATLPVQQRGLSELRQSDWKPFAEVIEAGAPMVMMGHIEVPEWGQGAPSSLSAAAYAEIRDMGHEGVIVTDAMNMAAIADRFGGDQAVVEALAAGADLILMPHSSPGAHGAIIEAVESGELEADRLSEAAERVVALALWQQELMTGELEAGPGVSAAEQLRGRTVYGPLGSGGETEEPGGQTGGEDREDADDDDPAVAGDAAAVAEHVAVRAITLVEGECEAELVTEALQIHGGTEQDRQRLAAAAQEAGLEVGYGPVVTLLGGSTPGSGEVVVALDRPEPLADSAGGTKLALYGRTAETFDALVAVLTGAEAPGALPVEVGEYPVGHAQC
;
A
#
# COMPACT_ATOMS: atom_id res chain seq x y z
N MET A 1 -41.38 6.50 -1.47
CA MET A 1 -41.95 7.75 -0.91
C MET A 1 -41.26 8.01 0.42
N VAL A 2 -40.80 9.21 0.55
CA VAL A 2 -40.14 9.92 1.66
C VAL A 2 -38.61 9.84 1.62
N SER A 3 -38.10 10.84 0.92
CA SER A 3 -36.73 11.37 0.97
C SER A 3 -36.46 12.03 2.32
N LEU A 4 -35.29 11.82 2.89
CA LEU A 4 -34.74 12.68 3.91
C LEU A 4 -33.26 12.94 3.60
N ALA A 5 -33.04 13.97 2.80
CA ALA A 5 -31.77 14.63 2.67
C ALA A 5 -31.40 15.30 4.00
N ARG A 6 -30.28 14.91 4.60
CA ARG A 6 -29.64 15.68 5.66
C ARG A 6 -28.52 16.51 5.05
N VAL A 7 -28.81 17.77 4.87
CA VAL A 7 -27.85 18.84 4.63
C VAL A 7 -27.17 19.14 5.97
N LEU A 8 -25.89 18.86 6.07
CA LEU A 8 -25.04 19.36 7.16
C LEU A 8 -24.39 20.67 6.71
N THR A 9 -24.86 21.77 7.25
CA THR A 9 -24.20 23.08 7.13
C THR A 9 -23.07 23.20 8.15
N PRO A 10 -21.90 23.77 7.81
CA PRO A 10 -20.85 24.01 8.78
C PRO A 10 -21.27 25.12 9.76
N ALA A 11 -21.29 24.80 11.04
CA ALA A 11 -21.53 25.77 12.10
C ALA A 11 -20.22 26.52 12.41
N ALA A 12 -20.20 27.79 12.06
CA ALA A 12 -19.16 28.71 12.51
C ALA A 12 -19.22 28.83 14.03
N LEU A 13 -18.20 28.37 14.72
CA LEU A 13 -18.03 28.54 16.15
C LEU A 13 -17.41 29.93 16.43
N THR A 14 -18.26 30.91 16.74
CA THR A 14 -17.82 32.19 17.29
C THR A 14 -17.57 32.02 18.78
N ALA A 15 -16.33 32.11 19.21
CA ALA A 15 -15.96 32.13 20.63
C ALA A 15 -16.43 33.45 21.27
N ALA A 16 -17.44 33.38 22.14
CA ALA A 16 -17.86 34.49 22.97
C ALA A 16 -17.17 34.37 24.32
N LEU A 17 -16.27 35.30 24.62
CA LEU A 17 -15.73 35.54 25.95
C LEU A 17 -16.84 36.01 26.88
N LEU A 18 -17.18 35.19 27.88
CA LEU A 18 -18.04 35.58 29.01
C LEU A 18 -17.21 36.25 30.08
N LEU A 19 -17.29 37.58 30.13
CA LEU A 19 -16.94 38.34 31.32
C LEU A 19 -18.16 38.42 32.23
N SER A 20 -18.05 37.80 33.40
CA SER A 20 -19.00 37.94 34.51
C SER A 20 -18.73 39.26 35.24
N SER A 21 -19.73 40.14 35.34
CA SER A 21 -19.73 41.22 36.31
C SER A 21 -21.15 41.49 36.80
N CYS A 22 -21.29 41.50 38.11
CA CYS A 22 -22.53 41.76 38.85
C CYS A 22 -22.91 43.25 38.94
N ALA A 23 -24.20 43.48 38.82
CA ALA A 23 -25.06 44.39 39.55
C ALA A 23 -24.83 45.92 39.59
N GLY A 24 -25.83 46.62 39.10
CA GLY A 24 -26.48 47.70 39.85
C GLY A 24 -26.25 49.14 39.43
N GLY A 25 -27.35 49.83 39.02
CA GLY A 25 -27.54 51.25 39.24
C GLY A 25 -27.60 52.15 38.02
N ASP A 26 -28.79 52.74 37.82
CA ASP A 26 -29.14 53.82 36.90
C ASP A 26 -28.18 55.01 36.97
N ASP A 27 -27.81 55.63 35.89
CA ASP A 27 -28.08 57.02 35.52
C ASP A 27 -27.53 57.43 34.18
N ALA A 28 -28.25 58.30 33.50
CA ALA A 28 -27.99 58.82 32.18
C ALA A 28 -26.92 59.89 32.14
N ALA A 29 -25.99 59.87 31.19
CA ALA A 29 -25.42 61.06 30.52
C ALA A 29 -24.65 60.69 29.25
N SER A 30 -24.87 61.42 28.20
CA SER A 30 -24.31 61.35 26.82
C SER A 30 -22.88 61.90 26.74
N PRO A 31 -22.28 61.91 25.53
CA PRO A 31 -21.01 61.25 25.26
C PRO A 31 -19.83 62.21 25.10
N GLU A 32 -18.65 61.79 25.37
CA GLU A 32 -17.41 62.41 24.82
C GLU A 32 -16.23 61.42 24.95
N GLY A 33 -15.47 61.28 23.87
CA GLY A 33 -14.08 60.86 23.93
C GLY A 33 -13.81 59.39 23.58
N THR A 34 -13.71 59.08 22.29
CA THR A 34 -12.96 57.92 21.81
C THR A 34 -11.46 58.15 22.03
N GLU A 35 -10.89 57.53 23.03
CA GLU A 35 -9.46 57.30 23.09
C GLU A 35 -9.07 56.20 22.08
N PRO A 36 -8.00 56.38 21.30
CA PRO A 36 -7.50 55.32 20.43
C PRO A 36 -6.92 54.19 21.27
N ALA A 37 -7.23 52.93 20.85
CA ALA A 37 -6.63 51.74 21.42
C ALA A 37 -5.10 51.83 21.37
N PRO A 38 -4.35 51.30 22.35
CA PRO A 38 -2.90 51.32 22.33
C PRO A 38 -2.41 50.44 21.17
N GLU A 39 -1.75 51.07 20.16
CA GLU A 39 -0.95 50.37 19.18
C GLU A 39 0.26 49.75 19.86
N GLY A 40 0.43 48.41 19.70
CA GLY A 40 1.68 47.71 20.01
C GLY A 40 1.73 46.99 21.35
N ALA A 41 0.76 46.15 21.67
CA ALA A 41 1.01 45.09 22.64
C ALA A 41 1.77 43.97 21.91
N GLU A 42 3.06 43.83 22.20
CA GLU A 42 3.82 42.63 21.80
C GLU A 42 3.18 41.42 22.48
N LEU A 43 2.84 40.39 21.69
CA LEU A 43 2.32 39.12 22.18
C LEU A 43 3.36 38.51 23.14
N SER A 44 2.89 37.91 24.21
CA SER A 44 3.78 37.14 25.10
C SER A 44 4.33 35.91 24.38
N GLU A 45 5.47 35.39 24.83
CA GLU A 45 6.06 34.18 24.29
C GLU A 45 5.08 32.97 24.30
N GLU A 46 4.20 32.91 25.30
CA GLU A 46 3.13 31.92 25.41
C GLU A 46 2.03 32.11 24.34
N GLU A 47 1.67 33.35 24.01
CA GLU A 47 0.67 33.67 22.98
C GLU A 47 1.24 33.42 21.59
N ILE A 48 2.54 33.69 21.35
CA ILE A 48 3.24 33.37 20.12
C ILE A 48 3.31 31.87 19.91
N ALA A 49 3.69 31.10 20.94
CA ALA A 49 3.75 29.64 20.87
C ALA A 49 2.37 29.00 20.62
N ALA A 50 1.31 29.55 21.22
CA ALA A 50 -0.06 29.10 21.01
C ALA A 50 -0.56 29.41 19.58
N GLN A 51 -0.17 30.56 19.02
CA GLN A 51 -0.50 30.93 17.64
C GLN A 51 0.27 30.07 16.64
N GLU A 52 1.56 29.82 16.87
CA GLU A 52 2.37 28.93 16.02
C GLU A 52 1.81 27.49 16.03
N GLN A 53 1.41 26.99 17.21
CA GLN A 53 0.79 25.67 17.33
C GLN A 53 -0.56 25.60 16.60
N GLN A 54 -1.36 26.66 16.62
CA GLN A 54 -2.64 26.72 15.92
C GLN A 54 -2.45 26.84 14.40
N GLU A 55 -1.43 27.56 13.95
CA GLU A 55 -1.07 27.64 12.53
C GLU A 55 -0.50 26.31 12.00
N ASP A 56 0.29 25.60 12.80
CA ASP A 56 0.81 24.29 12.47
C ASP A 56 -0.31 23.22 12.42
N GLN A 57 -1.27 23.29 13.35
CA GLN A 57 -2.44 22.42 13.33
C GLN A 57 -3.33 22.69 12.10
N ALA A 58 -3.56 23.95 11.74
CA ALA A 58 -4.34 24.29 10.55
C ALA A 58 -3.65 23.84 9.25
N ARG A 59 -2.32 23.97 9.17
CA ARG A 59 -1.52 23.46 8.05
C ARG A 59 -1.55 21.93 7.95
N PHE A 60 -1.58 21.25 9.10
CA PHE A 60 -1.72 19.80 9.16
C PHE A 60 -3.11 19.37 8.67
N GLU A 61 -4.18 20.01 9.13
CA GLU A 61 -5.55 19.73 8.68
C GLU A 61 -5.71 20.01 7.17
N GLU A 62 -5.16 21.12 6.67
CA GLU A 62 -5.15 21.43 5.24
C GLU A 62 -4.34 20.42 4.41
N ALA A 63 -3.22 19.90 4.94
CA ALA A 63 -2.41 18.87 4.31
C ALA A 63 -3.12 17.50 4.31
N VAL A 64 -3.88 17.17 5.35
CA VAL A 64 -4.71 15.95 5.42
C VAL A 64 -5.85 16.03 4.41
N ASP A 65 -6.59 17.14 4.37
CA ASP A 65 -7.69 17.34 3.40
C ASP A 65 -7.20 17.26 1.95
N ALA A 66 -5.99 17.73 1.70
CA ALA A 66 -5.39 17.71 0.38
C ALA A 66 -4.87 16.31 -0.02
N GLN A 67 -4.35 15.56 0.94
CA GLN A 67 -3.98 14.16 0.76
C GLN A 67 -5.22 13.29 0.51
N GLU A 68 -6.34 13.58 1.20
CA GLU A 68 -7.63 12.94 0.90
C GLU A 68 -8.12 13.24 -0.51
N ALA A 69 -7.94 14.48 -0.99
CA ALA A 69 -8.30 14.86 -2.35
C ALA A 69 -7.41 14.17 -3.41
N ALA A 70 -6.13 13.96 -3.13
CA ALA A 70 -5.21 13.24 -4.04
C ALA A 70 -5.57 11.76 -4.19
N LEU A 71 -6.17 11.14 -3.17
CA LEU A 71 -6.64 9.75 -3.20
C LEU A 71 -7.97 9.57 -3.93
N ALA A 72 -8.74 10.61 -4.12
CA ALA A 72 -10.08 10.54 -4.70
C ALA A 72 -10.16 9.90 -6.10
N GLY A 73 -9.09 9.23 -6.56
CA GLY A 73 -9.04 8.52 -7.84
C GLY A 73 -9.38 9.43 -9.03
N PRO A 74 -9.73 8.86 -10.19
CA PRO A 74 -10.09 9.65 -11.36
C PRO A 74 -11.32 10.53 -11.10
N GLY A 75 -11.14 11.87 -11.15
CA GLY A 75 -12.20 12.85 -10.98
C GLY A 75 -13.16 12.92 -12.18
N GLU A 76 -14.19 13.81 -12.09
CA GLU A 76 -15.17 14.01 -13.17
C GLU A 76 -14.50 14.45 -14.50
N GLN A 77 -13.43 15.23 -14.42
CA GLN A 77 -12.67 15.67 -15.61
C GLN A 77 -12.06 14.46 -16.33
N HIS A 78 -11.33 13.58 -15.63
CA HIS A 78 -10.73 12.39 -16.23
C HIS A 78 -11.78 11.45 -16.84
N ARG A 79 -12.93 11.27 -16.15
CA ARG A 79 -14.04 10.47 -16.66
C ARG A 79 -14.66 11.08 -17.92
N SER A 80 -14.81 12.40 -17.97
CA SER A 80 -15.33 13.08 -19.15
C SER A 80 -14.40 12.97 -20.35
N GLU A 81 -13.10 13.16 -20.13
CA GLU A 81 -12.08 13.04 -21.17
C GLU A 81 -11.96 11.58 -21.66
N ALA A 82 -11.97 10.63 -20.74
CA ALA A 82 -11.97 9.21 -21.08
C ALA A 82 -13.19 8.80 -21.92
N ALA A 83 -14.37 9.32 -21.59
CA ALA A 83 -15.58 9.05 -22.37
C ALA A 83 -15.48 9.59 -23.81
N ASP A 84 -14.92 10.80 -23.99
CA ASP A 84 -14.69 11.38 -25.31
C ASP A 84 -13.68 10.55 -26.14
N LEU A 85 -12.55 10.13 -25.52
CA LEU A 85 -11.55 9.28 -26.16
C LEU A 85 -12.11 7.90 -26.54
N VAL A 86 -12.81 7.24 -25.62
CA VAL A 86 -13.39 5.91 -25.86
C VAL A 86 -14.49 5.95 -26.92
N ALA A 87 -15.25 7.06 -27.00
CA ALA A 87 -16.29 7.22 -28.05
C ALA A 87 -15.70 7.17 -29.47
N GLU A 88 -14.45 7.65 -29.65
CA GLU A 88 -13.75 7.63 -30.95
C GLU A 88 -13.05 6.29 -31.25
N MET A 89 -12.85 5.43 -30.24
CA MET A 89 -12.20 4.13 -30.39
C MET A 89 -13.04 3.12 -31.18
N THR A 90 -12.37 2.32 -31.98
CA THR A 90 -12.98 1.13 -32.60
C THR A 90 -13.29 0.05 -31.57
N PRO A 91 -14.16 -0.93 -31.85
CA PRO A 91 -14.38 -2.06 -30.94
C PRO A 91 -13.10 -2.82 -30.56
N ALA A 92 -12.14 -2.95 -31.49
CA ALA A 92 -10.86 -3.59 -31.23
C ALA A 92 -9.99 -2.79 -30.26
N GLN A 93 -9.96 -1.47 -30.40
CA GLN A 93 -9.24 -0.61 -29.45
C GLN A 93 -9.87 -0.68 -28.06
N ARG A 94 -11.20 -0.58 -27.94
CA ARG A 94 -11.89 -0.74 -26.65
C ARG A 94 -11.63 -2.08 -26.00
N ALA A 95 -11.61 -3.18 -26.80
CA ALA A 95 -11.30 -4.52 -26.31
C ALA A 95 -9.87 -4.62 -25.76
N GLY A 96 -8.93 -3.90 -26.36
CA GLY A 96 -7.55 -3.83 -25.87
C GLY A 96 -7.43 -3.03 -24.58
N GLN A 97 -8.17 -1.91 -24.44
CA GLN A 97 -8.11 -1.04 -23.27
C GLN A 97 -8.61 -1.70 -21.97
N VAL A 98 -9.19 -2.88 -22.03
CA VAL A 98 -9.65 -3.62 -20.83
C VAL A 98 -8.74 -4.82 -20.48
N ILE A 99 -7.52 -4.89 -21.05
CA ILE A 99 -6.59 -6.01 -20.86
C ILE A 99 -5.22 -5.50 -20.41
N ILE A 100 -4.70 -6.03 -19.28
CA ILE A 100 -3.28 -6.02 -18.94
C ILE A 100 -2.69 -7.38 -19.32
N GLY A 101 -1.77 -7.38 -20.29
CA GLY A 101 -1.12 -8.57 -20.80
C GLY A 101 0.07 -9.03 -19.96
N GLU A 102 0.40 -10.34 -20.11
CA GLU A 102 1.65 -10.93 -19.65
C GLU A 102 2.51 -11.29 -20.87
N TYR A 103 3.82 -11.23 -20.70
CA TYR A 103 4.79 -11.70 -21.69
C TYR A 103 5.91 -12.52 -21.04
N THR A 104 6.69 -13.25 -21.82
CA THR A 104 7.69 -14.18 -21.30
C THR A 104 9.11 -13.63 -21.47
N GLY A 105 9.89 -13.64 -20.40
CA GLY A 105 11.27 -13.20 -20.39
C GLY A 105 11.42 -11.68 -20.52
N THR A 106 12.58 -11.24 -21.01
CA THR A 106 12.96 -9.82 -21.14
C THR A 106 12.97 -9.32 -22.59
N ASP A 107 12.26 -10.02 -23.49
CA ASP A 107 12.12 -9.63 -24.90
C ASP A 107 11.09 -8.51 -25.03
N VAL A 108 11.58 -7.28 -24.96
CA VAL A 108 10.74 -6.07 -24.99
C VAL A 108 10.09 -5.86 -26.36
N ASP A 109 10.73 -6.28 -27.47
CA ASP A 109 10.17 -6.10 -28.81
C ASP A 109 8.88 -6.93 -28.95
N SER A 110 8.86 -8.18 -28.47
CA SER A 110 7.65 -9.00 -28.45
C SER A 110 6.55 -8.43 -27.54
N ALA A 111 6.92 -7.80 -26.41
CA ALA A 111 5.97 -7.18 -25.50
C ALA A 111 5.38 -5.89 -26.11
N ALA A 112 6.20 -5.08 -26.75
CA ALA A 112 5.75 -3.88 -27.47
C ALA A 112 4.83 -4.26 -28.65
N GLU A 113 5.21 -5.27 -29.45
CA GLU A 113 4.32 -5.79 -30.51
C GLU A 113 2.96 -6.25 -29.97
N LEU A 114 2.91 -6.87 -28.78
CA LEU A 114 1.67 -7.29 -28.13
C LEU A 114 0.79 -6.10 -27.78
N LEU A 115 1.38 -5.05 -27.19
CA LEU A 115 0.71 -3.79 -26.85
C LEU A 115 0.13 -3.12 -28.11
N GLU A 116 0.93 -3.01 -29.17
CA GLU A 116 0.57 -2.30 -30.41
C GLU A 116 -0.51 -3.05 -31.21
N GLN A 117 -0.33 -4.37 -31.44
CA GLN A 117 -1.23 -5.16 -32.29
C GLN A 117 -2.61 -5.36 -31.69
N HIS A 118 -2.72 -5.37 -30.37
CA HIS A 118 -3.97 -5.62 -29.63
C HIS A 118 -4.45 -4.41 -28.85
N HIS A 119 -3.80 -3.25 -28.98
CA HIS A 119 -4.16 -1.99 -28.30
C HIS A 119 -4.35 -2.16 -26.78
N LEU A 120 -3.53 -3.03 -26.14
CA LEU A 120 -3.72 -3.39 -24.74
C LEU A 120 -3.63 -2.15 -23.81
N ALA A 121 -4.38 -2.17 -22.71
CA ALA A 121 -4.27 -1.15 -21.66
C ALA A 121 -2.85 -1.07 -21.12
N GLY A 122 -2.17 -2.22 -20.99
CA GLY A 122 -0.81 -2.28 -20.49
C GLY A 122 -0.28 -3.70 -20.36
N VAL A 123 0.82 -3.81 -19.62
CA VAL A 123 1.45 -5.08 -19.27
C VAL A 123 1.81 -5.13 -17.79
N ILE A 124 1.93 -6.36 -17.27
CA ILE A 124 2.51 -6.61 -15.94
C ILE A 124 3.88 -7.25 -16.09
N LEU A 125 4.86 -6.77 -15.31
CA LEU A 125 6.18 -7.34 -15.20
C LEU A 125 6.23 -8.30 -14.00
N MET A 126 6.40 -9.58 -14.31
CA MET A 126 6.62 -10.62 -13.32
C MET A 126 8.12 -10.82 -13.07
N GLY A 127 8.51 -11.55 -12.02
CA GLY A 127 9.93 -11.74 -11.70
C GLY A 127 10.79 -12.26 -12.86
N HIS A 128 10.22 -13.02 -13.81
CA HIS A 128 10.92 -13.50 -15.00
C HIS A 128 11.09 -12.44 -16.11
N ASN A 129 10.42 -11.28 -15.98
CA ASN A 129 10.56 -10.14 -16.88
C ASN A 129 11.61 -9.14 -16.36
N ILE A 130 12.01 -9.24 -15.10
CA ILE A 130 12.98 -8.33 -14.49
C ILE A 130 14.39 -8.75 -14.89
N PRO A 131 15.16 -7.92 -15.63
CA PRO A 131 16.52 -8.24 -16.01
C PRO A 131 17.42 -8.28 -14.76
N THR A 132 18.22 -9.34 -14.64
CA THR A 132 19.13 -9.52 -13.50
C THR A 132 20.52 -9.92 -13.95
N SER A 133 21.53 -9.44 -13.23
CA SER A 133 22.92 -9.85 -13.41
C SER A 133 23.47 -10.35 -12.06
N SER A 134 23.89 -11.60 -11.99
CA SER A 134 24.39 -12.23 -10.75
C SER A 134 23.39 -12.20 -9.58
N GLY A 135 22.08 -12.23 -9.87
CA GLY A 135 21.01 -12.19 -8.86
C GLY A 135 20.65 -10.80 -8.36
N VAL A 136 21.20 -9.75 -8.95
CA VAL A 136 20.89 -8.34 -8.68
C VAL A 136 20.17 -7.77 -9.88
N VAL A 137 19.17 -6.92 -9.69
CA VAL A 137 18.43 -6.26 -10.77
C VAL A 137 19.39 -5.35 -11.56
N ASP A 138 19.33 -5.45 -12.87
CA ASP A 138 20.02 -4.54 -13.79
C ASP A 138 19.10 -3.34 -14.04
N ILE A 139 19.30 -2.30 -13.26
CA ILE A 139 18.44 -1.10 -13.25
C ILE A 139 18.42 -0.44 -14.63
N GLU A 140 19.59 -0.22 -15.25
CA GLU A 140 19.67 0.41 -16.59
C GLU A 140 18.92 -0.41 -17.66
N ALA A 141 19.02 -1.74 -17.60
CA ALA A 141 18.30 -2.60 -18.53
C ALA A 141 16.79 -2.61 -18.26
N LEU A 142 16.36 -2.52 -16.99
CA LEU A 142 14.96 -2.46 -16.61
C LEU A 142 14.33 -1.13 -17.01
N GLU A 143 14.98 0.01 -16.77
CA GLU A 143 14.55 1.33 -17.24
C GLU A 143 14.38 1.35 -18.75
N ALA A 144 15.40 0.89 -19.51
CA ALA A 144 15.32 0.81 -20.97
C ALA A 144 14.17 -0.08 -21.47
N GLN A 145 13.87 -1.17 -20.75
CA GLN A 145 12.75 -2.04 -21.06
C GLN A 145 11.40 -1.33 -20.82
N ILE A 146 11.26 -0.65 -19.70
CA ILE A 146 10.02 0.08 -19.34
C ILE A 146 9.81 1.26 -20.29
N ASP A 147 10.85 2.03 -20.61
CA ASP A 147 10.79 3.14 -21.57
C ASP A 147 10.34 2.67 -22.96
N ALA A 148 10.82 1.52 -23.43
CA ALA A 148 10.40 0.96 -24.69
C ALA A 148 8.92 0.52 -24.68
N LEU A 149 8.44 -0.07 -23.58
CA LEU A 149 7.03 -0.43 -23.39
C LEU A 149 6.14 0.81 -23.30
N ALA A 150 6.56 1.83 -22.55
CA ALA A 150 5.84 3.10 -22.40
C ALA A 150 5.73 3.87 -23.73
N SER A 151 6.73 3.71 -24.62
CA SER A 151 6.78 4.36 -25.92
C SER A 151 6.08 3.59 -27.05
N SER A 152 5.42 2.45 -26.76
CA SER A 152 4.73 1.63 -27.76
C SER A 152 3.57 2.40 -28.41
N ASP A 153 3.53 2.38 -29.77
CA ASP A 153 2.43 2.97 -30.53
C ASP A 153 1.21 2.05 -30.52
N ARG A 154 0.28 2.29 -29.61
CA ARG A 154 -0.95 1.51 -29.48
C ARG A 154 -2.06 1.93 -30.44
N GLY A 155 -1.74 2.72 -31.49
CA GLY A 155 -2.62 3.01 -32.60
C GLY A 155 -3.77 3.96 -32.27
N THR A 156 -3.51 5.03 -31.54
CA THR A 156 -4.35 6.22 -31.66
C THR A 156 -3.99 6.87 -32.99
N GLU A 157 -4.81 6.64 -34.03
CA GLU A 157 -4.56 7.18 -35.38
C GLU A 157 -4.39 8.69 -35.38
N GLU A 158 -3.64 9.19 -36.38
CA GLU A 158 -3.42 10.62 -36.63
C GLU A 158 -4.72 11.42 -36.52
N GLY A 159 -4.92 12.10 -35.41
CA GLY A 159 -6.08 13.00 -35.23
C GLY A 159 -6.61 13.15 -33.80
N SER A 160 -6.47 12.15 -32.92
CA SER A 160 -6.72 12.31 -31.48
C SER A 160 -5.40 12.72 -30.82
N GLY A 161 -5.31 13.96 -30.41
CA GLY A 161 -4.03 14.58 -30.04
C GLY A 161 -3.37 14.04 -28.77
N ASP A 162 -3.97 13.11 -28.04
CA ASP A 162 -3.41 12.63 -26.79
C ASP A 162 -3.60 11.12 -26.69
N ALA A 163 -2.50 10.37 -26.80
CA ALA A 163 -2.48 8.92 -26.64
C ALA A 163 -2.72 8.58 -25.17
N VAL A 164 -3.65 7.65 -24.90
CA VAL A 164 -3.81 7.09 -23.55
C VAL A 164 -2.51 6.42 -23.13
N PRO A 165 -1.88 6.80 -22.01
CA PRO A 165 -0.61 6.19 -21.59
C PRO A 165 -0.80 4.71 -21.25
N PRO A 166 0.20 3.83 -21.52
CA PRO A 166 0.10 2.42 -21.13
C PRO A 166 0.27 2.26 -19.62
N ILE A 167 -0.46 1.29 -19.07
CA ILE A 167 -0.26 0.83 -17.70
C ILE A 167 0.95 -0.12 -17.69
N ILE A 168 2.02 0.26 -17.01
CA ILE A 168 3.17 -0.60 -16.73
C ILE A 168 3.08 -1.01 -15.26
N SER A 169 2.70 -2.26 -15.01
CA SER A 169 2.33 -2.71 -13.67
C SER A 169 3.25 -3.79 -13.11
N VAL A 170 3.21 -3.96 -11.80
CA VAL A 170 3.99 -4.94 -11.05
C VAL A 170 3.24 -5.36 -9.79
N ASP A 171 3.55 -6.55 -9.24
CA ASP A 171 3.20 -6.91 -7.85
C ASP A 171 4.39 -6.56 -6.95
N GLN A 172 4.31 -5.48 -6.24
CA GLN A 172 5.31 -5.08 -5.25
C GLN A 172 4.58 -4.72 -3.95
N GLU A 173 4.55 -5.66 -3.00
CA GLU A 173 3.86 -5.53 -1.71
C GLU A 173 4.83 -5.26 -0.55
N GLY A 174 6.11 -5.53 -0.78
CA GLY A 174 7.13 -5.69 0.25
C GLY A 174 7.22 -7.14 0.75
N GLY A 175 8.30 -7.46 1.45
CA GLY A 175 8.54 -8.79 2.02
C GLY A 175 8.48 -9.92 0.97
N LEU A 176 7.55 -10.85 1.15
CA LEU A 176 7.45 -12.06 0.32
C LEU A 176 7.05 -11.79 -1.13
N VAL A 177 6.37 -10.68 -1.40
CA VAL A 177 5.95 -10.29 -2.76
C VAL A 177 6.72 -9.06 -3.19
N THR A 178 7.91 -9.30 -3.69
CA THR A 178 8.84 -8.30 -4.22
C THR A 178 9.35 -8.80 -5.56
N ARG A 179 9.06 -8.08 -6.66
CA ARG A 179 9.54 -8.41 -8.01
C ARG A 179 10.81 -7.66 -8.34
N VAL A 180 10.89 -6.39 -7.92
CA VAL A 180 12.07 -5.55 -8.10
C VAL A 180 12.81 -5.52 -6.77
N GLY A 181 13.89 -6.29 -6.66
CA GLY A 181 14.70 -6.44 -5.45
C GLY A 181 16.00 -5.64 -5.53
N ALA A 182 17.04 -6.11 -4.84
CA ALA A 182 18.34 -5.45 -4.83
C ALA A 182 18.83 -5.04 -6.24
N PRO A 183 19.38 -3.81 -6.43
CA PRO A 183 19.96 -2.95 -5.40
C PRO A 183 18.97 -2.04 -4.68
N LEU A 184 17.68 -2.05 -5.03
CA LEU A 184 16.67 -1.30 -4.29
C LEU A 184 16.55 -1.80 -2.86
N LEU A 185 16.04 -0.95 -1.98
CA LEU A 185 15.86 -1.28 -0.58
C LEU A 185 14.86 -2.44 -0.40
N GLU A 186 15.20 -3.41 0.43
CA GLU A 186 14.30 -4.49 0.80
C GLU A 186 13.39 -4.04 1.95
N TRP A 187 12.09 -4.23 1.79
CA TRP A 187 11.09 -3.87 2.78
C TRP A 187 10.60 -5.09 3.57
N PRO A 188 10.27 -4.94 4.86
CA PRO A 188 9.65 -6.02 5.64
C PRO A 188 8.27 -6.39 5.09
N THR A 189 7.68 -7.47 5.61
CA THR A 189 6.31 -7.85 5.21
C THR A 189 5.27 -6.85 5.73
N PRO A 190 4.09 -6.72 5.09
CA PRO A 190 3.01 -5.88 5.60
C PRO A 190 2.64 -6.17 7.07
N MET A 191 2.78 -7.41 7.52
CA MET A 191 2.51 -7.80 8.91
C MET A 191 3.43 -7.10 9.93
N ALA A 192 4.63 -6.66 9.53
CA ALA A 192 5.49 -5.84 10.39
C ALA A 192 4.81 -4.51 10.76
N SER A 193 4.24 -3.81 9.77
CA SER A 193 3.45 -2.59 10.02
C SER A 193 2.22 -2.87 10.92
N GLY A 194 1.59 -4.04 10.75
CA GLY A 194 0.53 -4.51 11.64
C GLY A 194 1.00 -4.66 13.08
N ALA A 195 2.19 -5.24 13.31
CA ALA A 195 2.75 -5.40 14.65
C ALA A 195 3.10 -4.05 15.31
N VAL A 196 3.62 -3.09 14.54
CA VAL A 196 3.85 -1.71 14.99
C VAL A 196 2.53 -1.05 15.39
N HIS A 197 1.52 -1.16 14.53
CA HIS A 197 0.19 -0.58 14.79
C HIS A 197 -0.48 -1.18 16.02
N GLN A 198 -0.46 -2.51 16.19
CA GLN A 198 -1.03 -3.17 17.37
C GLN A 198 -0.36 -2.72 18.67
N ALA A 199 0.93 -2.42 18.65
CA ALA A 199 1.66 -1.95 19.82
C ALA A 199 1.40 -0.48 20.17
N SER A 200 1.23 0.40 19.18
CA SER A 200 1.30 1.86 19.37
C SER A 200 0.16 2.66 18.72
N GLY A 201 -0.64 2.05 17.85
CA GLY A 201 -1.61 2.76 17.02
C GLY A 201 -0.98 3.54 15.85
N GLU A 202 0.33 3.39 15.63
CA GLU A 202 1.08 4.11 14.61
C GLU A 202 0.61 3.73 13.19
N LEU A 203 0.45 4.72 12.33
CA LEU A 203 0.04 4.55 10.93
C LEU A 203 1.03 5.20 9.94
N TRP A 204 1.78 6.21 10.39
CA TRP A 204 2.63 7.00 9.48
C TRP A 204 3.73 6.17 8.81
N SER A 205 4.31 5.22 9.51
CA SER A 205 5.42 4.41 8.97
C SER A 205 4.99 3.54 7.79
N VAL A 206 3.76 3.01 7.78
CA VAL A 206 3.25 2.27 6.62
C VAL A 206 3.05 3.18 5.41
N GLY A 207 2.58 4.40 5.60
CA GLY A 207 2.49 5.40 4.54
C GLY A 207 3.85 5.74 3.95
N GLN A 208 4.85 6.01 4.80
CA GLN A 208 6.22 6.30 4.34
C GLN A 208 6.88 5.11 3.66
N LEU A 209 6.71 3.90 4.19
CA LEU A 209 7.23 2.67 3.58
C LEU A 209 6.71 2.51 2.13
N HIS A 210 5.39 2.63 1.96
CA HIS A 210 4.79 2.52 0.62
C HIS A 210 5.19 3.68 -0.29
N ARG A 211 5.38 4.88 0.24
CA ARG A 211 5.84 6.04 -0.53
C ARG A 211 7.25 5.82 -1.08
N TYR A 212 8.20 5.38 -0.26
CA TYR A 212 9.57 5.13 -0.73
C TYR A 212 9.63 3.95 -1.70
N MET A 213 8.90 2.86 -1.42
CA MET A 213 8.78 1.74 -2.35
C MET A 213 8.19 2.17 -3.70
N ALA A 214 7.17 3.03 -3.67
CA ALA A 214 6.56 3.57 -4.87
C ALA A 214 7.46 4.57 -5.61
N GLN A 215 8.26 5.36 -4.90
CA GLN A 215 9.23 6.26 -5.51
C GLN A 215 10.25 5.48 -6.36
N ASP A 216 10.82 4.41 -5.79
CA ASP A 216 11.73 3.52 -6.53
C ASP A 216 11.09 2.96 -7.81
N LEU A 217 9.80 2.57 -7.74
CA LEU A 217 9.06 2.04 -8.89
C LEU A 217 8.71 3.14 -9.91
N ALA A 218 8.30 4.31 -9.45
CA ALA A 218 7.95 5.44 -10.31
C ALA A 218 9.20 5.97 -11.04
N ASP A 219 10.35 6.03 -10.37
CA ASP A 219 11.63 6.42 -10.96
C ASP A 219 12.06 5.44 -12.07
N LEU A 220 11.68 4.15 -11.98
CA LEU A 220 11.87 3.15 -13.02
C LEU A 220 10.82 3.22 -14.15
N GLY A 221 9.75 4.03 -13.98
CA GLY A 221 8.68 4.20 -14.97
C GLY A 221 7.47 3.26 -14.80
N PHE A 222 7.36 2.52 -13.70
CA PHE A 222 6.12 1.81 -13.37
C PHE A 222 5.00 2.81 -13.06
N THR A 223 3.76 2.46 -13.42
CA THR A 223 2.59 3.32 -13.24
C THR A 223 1.59 2.76 -12.23
N VAL A 224 1.59 1.44 -12.03
CA VAL A 224 0.65 0.72 -11.14
C VAL A 224 1.39 -0.35 -10.36
N THR A 225 1.11 -0.46 -9.07
CA THR A 225 1.38 -1.69 -8.30
C THR A 225 0.10 -2.28 -7.75
N PHE A 226 -0.04 -3.62 -7.83
CA PHE A 226 -1.18 -4.30 -7.20
C PHE A 226 -0.89 -4.52 -5.71
N ALA A 227 -0.96 -3.43 -4.96
CA ALA A 227 -0.82 -3.28 -3.51
C ALA A 227 -1.65 -2.06 -3.06
N PRO A 228 -1.96 -1.93 -1.77
CA PRO A 228 -1.68 -2.84 -0.67
C PRO A 228 -2.66 -4.01 -0.57
N ASN A 229 -2.25 -5.04 0.19
CA ASN A 229 -3.15 -6.13 0.56
C ASN A 229 -4.10 -5.67 1.68
N ALA A 230 -5.41 -5.85 1.49
CA ALA A 230 -6.47 -5.51 2.44
C ALA A 230 -7.20 -6.74 3.00
N ASP A 231 -6.65 -7.94 2.76
CA ASP A 231 -7.18 -9.19 3.33
C ASP A 231 -7.01 -9.22 4.85
N VAL A 232 -8.01 -9.80 5.53
CA VAL A 232 -7.96 -10.09 6.96
C VAL A 232 -7.63 -11.57 7.15
N THR A 233 -6.44 -11.87 7.68
CA THR A 233 -6.00 -13.26 7.84
C THR A 233 -6.71 -13.95 9.01
N MET A 234 -6.96 -15.25 8.86
CA MET A 234 -7.36 -16.12 9.97
C MET A 234 -6.15 -16.84 10.63
N GLY A 235 -4.96 -16.27 10.50
CA GLY A 235 -3.74 -16.76 11.13
C GLY A 235 -3.32 -18.14 10.62
N GLN A 236 -3.07 -19.09 11.53
CA GLN A 236 -2.54 -20.42 11.19
C GLN A 236 -3.37 -21.18 10.14
N ALA A 237 -4.66 -20.92 10.05
CA ALA A 237 -5.53 -21.60 9.09
C ALA A 237 -5.50 -21.00 7.67
N ASP A 238 -4.87 -19.84 7.50
CA ASP A 238 -4.62 -19.20 6.21
C ASP A 238 -3.31 -19.72 5.60
N PRO A 239 -3.33 -20.51 4.52
CA PRO A 239 -2.12 -21.05 3.93
C PRO A 239 -1.41 -20.10 2.97
N THR A 240 -2.08 -19.03 2.50
CA THR A 240 -1.68 -18.28 1.33
C THR A 240 -1.25 -16.85 1.67
N MET A 241 -2.10 -16.11 2.37
CA MET A 241 -1.83 -14.69 2.65
C MET A 241 -0.79 -14.53 3.75
N GLY A 242 -1.01 -15.09 4.93
CA GLY A 242 -0.05 -15.04 6.04
C GLY A 242 0.47 -13.63 6.29
N SER A 243 1.80 -13.46 6.28
CA SER A 243 2.45 -12.16 6.52
C SER A 243 2.32 -11.13 5.39
N ARG A 244 1.69 -11.49 4.26
CA ARG A 244 1.28 -10.52 3.23
C ARG A 244 0.13 -9.63 3.68
N THR A 245 -0.58 -9.99 4.76
CA THR A 245 -1.63 -9.16 5.38
C THR A 245 -1.05 -8.32 6.52
N PHE A 246 -1.72 -7.24 6.85
CA PHE A 246 -1.39 -6.45 8.04
C PHE A 246 -1.76 -7.18 9.35
N GLY A 247 -2.75 -8.07 9.34
CA GLY A 247 -3.14 -8.85 10.51
C GLY A 247 -4.54 -9.45 10.45
N ALA A 248 -5.03 -9.87 11.62
CA ALA A 248 -6.31 -10.55 11.79
C ALA A 248 -7.44 -9.64 12.28
N ASP A 249 -7.15 -8.40 12.63
CA ASP A 249 -8.14 -7.43 13.09
C ASP A 249 -8.60 -6.52 11.94
N PRO A 250 -9.85 -6.65 11.46
CA PRO A 250 -10.36 -5.84 10.36
C PRO A 250 -10.39 -4.34 10.67
N ASP A 251 -10.49 -3.94 11.95
CA ASP A 251 -10.49 -2.53 12.36
C ASP A 251 -9.09 -1.90 12.30
N SER A 252 -8.04 -2.72 12.24
CA SER A 252 -6.66 -2.30 12.04
C SER A 252 -6.23 -2.37 10.58
N VAL A 253 -6.70 -3.39 9.83
CA VAL A 253 -6.31 -3.60 8.42
C VAL A 253 -6.77 -2.45 7.52
N GLY A 254 -7.99 -1.94 7.70
CA GLY A 254 -8.54 -0.83 6.89
C GLY A 254 -7.65 0.43 6.93
N PRO A 255 -7.40 1.02 8.11
CA PRO A 255 -6.53 2.20 8.24
C PRO A 255 -5.11 1.97 7.69
N LEU A 256 -4.52 0.78 7.90
CA LEU A 256 -3.19 0.45 7.39
C LEU A 256 -3.17 0.36 5.86
N ALA A 257 -4.16 -0.31 5.26
CA ALA A 257 -4.30 -0.39 3.80
C ALA A 257 -4.53 1.00 3.18
N LEU A 258 -5.34 1.85 3.81
CA LEU A 258 -5.56 3.23 3.38
C LEU A 258 -4.26 4.03 3.40
N GLN A 259 -3.47 3.96 4.46
CA GLN A 259 -2.18 4.66 4.53
C GLN A 259 -1.18 4.13 3.51
N GLY A 260 -1.16 2.82 3.26
CA GLY A 260 -0.35 2.24 2.20
C GLY A 260 -0.73 2.79 0.82
N LEU A 261 -2.03 2.84 0.51
CA LEU A 261 -2.53 3.38 -0.75
C LEU A 261 -2.19 4.88 -0.91
N ARG A 262 -2.26 5.64 0.19
CA ARG A 262 -1.82 7.06 0.24
C ARG A 262 -0.35 7.19 -0.09
N GLY A 263 0.50 6.38 0.54
CA GLY A 263 1.93 6.40 0.27
C GLY A 263 2.25 6.13 -1.21
N LEU A 264 1.54 5.18 -1.85
CA LEU A 264 1.70 4.92 -3.28
C LEU A 264 1.34 6.16 -4.13
N ALA A 265 0.18 6.77 -3.87
CA ALA A 265 -0.28 7.94 -4.59
C ALA A 265 0.63 9.16 -4.39
N ASP A 266 1.18 9.38 -3.19
CA ASP A 266 2.12 10.46 -2.87
C ASP A 266 3.41 10.38 -3.72
N ALA A 267 3.78 9.20 -4.20
CA ALA A 267 4.91 8.99 -5.11
C ALA A 267 4.50 8.91 -6.59
N GLY A 268 3.24 9.17 -6.92
CA GLY A 268 2.76 9.16 -8.29
C GLY A 268 2.36 7.77 -8.83
N LEU A 269 2.23 6.75 -7.98
CA LEU A 269 1.92 5.37 -8.37
C LEU A 269 0.46 5.04 -8.03
N ALA A 270 -0.29 4.48 -8.98
CA ALA A 270 -1.62 3.98 -8.69
C ALA A 270 -1.56 2.62 -7.98
N GLY A 271 -2.34 2.46 -6.91
CA GLY A 271 -2.46 1.22 -6.16
C GLY A 271 -3.79 0.50 -6.36
N SER A 272 -3.85 -0.77 -5.95
CA SER A 272 -5.06 -1.58 -5.94
C SER A 272 -5.19 -2.36 -4.65
N ILE A 273 -6.27 -2.12 -3.90
CA ILE A 273 -6.56 -2.97 -2.73
C ILE A 273 -7.02 -4.36 -3.16
N LYS A 274 -6.58 -5.41 -2.45
CA LYS A 274 -6.79 -6.82 -2.83
C LYS A 274 -6.90 -7.74 -1.62
N HIS A 275 -7.55 -8.90 -1.75
CA HIS A 275 -8.27 -9.50 -2.86
C HIS A 275 -9.75 -9.64 -2.46
N PHE A 276 -10.63 -8.78 -2.95
CA PHE A 276 -12.06 -8.90 -2.62
C PHE A 276 -12.63 -10.24 -3.15
N PRO A 277 -13.42 -11.02 -2.42
CA PRO A 277 -14.12 -10.71 -1.16
C PRO A 277 -13.37 -11.09 0.13
N GLY A 278 -12.05 -11.18 0.13
CA GLY A 278 -11.23 -11.52 1.28
C GLY A 278 -10.59 -12.91 1.16
N HIS A 279 -9.31 -12.95 0.76
CA HIS A 279 -8.55 -14.19 0.57
C HIS A 279 -7.96 -14.71 1.89
N GLY A 280 -7.79 -13.85 2.89
CA GLY A 280 -7.18 -14.22 4.19
C GLY A 280 -8.04 -15.14 5.05
N SER A 281 -9.30 -15.36 4.69
CA SER A 281 -10.25 -16.21 5.43
C SER A 281 -10.70 -17.48 4.69
N VAL A 282 -9.93 -17.92 3.69
CA VAL A 282 -10.12 -19.21 3.02
C VAL A 282 -8.95 -20.17 3.31
N THR A 283 -9.19 -21.47 3.17
CA THR A 283 -8.21 -22.51 3.53
C THR A 283 -7.48 -23.11 2.34
N GLU A 284 -7.83 -22.71 1.12
CA GLU A 284 -7.21 -23.15 -0.11
C GLU A 284 -6.54 -22.00 -0.85
N ASP A 285 -5.52 -22.31 -1.63
CA ASP A 285 -4.78 -21.38 -2.47
C ASP A 285 -5.42 -21.28 -3.87
N SER A 286 -5.83 -20.07 -4.27
CA SER A 286 -6.42 -19.79 -5.59
C SER A 286 -5.45 -20.04 -6.76
N HIS A 287 -4.14 -20.04 -6.53
CA HIS A 287 -3.15 -20.45 -7.53
C HIS A 287 -3.23 -21.94 -7.86
N ALA A 288 -3.76 -22.77 -6.96
CA ALA A 288 -3.83 -24.21 -7.11
C ALA A 288 -5.24 -24.75 -7.33
N THR A 289 -6.26 -24.11 -6.76
CA THR A 289 -7.66 -24.54 -6.85
C THR A 289 -8.60 -23.36 -6.62
N LEU A 290 -9.91 -23.56 -6.79
CA LEU A 290 -10.91 -22.54 -6.43
C LEU A 290 -11.24 -22.66 -4.94
N PRO A 291 -10.81 -21.68 -4.10
CA PRO A 291 -11.15 -21.68 -2.67
C PRO A 291 -12.64 -21.41 -2.46
N VAL A 292 -13.19 -21.97 -1.39
CA VAL A 292 -14.59 -21.76 -1.03
C VAL A 292 -14.70 -21.01 0.29
N GLN A 293 -15.29 -19.83 0.25
CA GLN A 293 -15.57 -19.02 1.44
C GLN A 293 -16.66 -19.68 2.28
N GLN A 294 -16.34 -19.99 3.54
CA GLN A 294 -17.27 -20.63 4.46
C GLN A 294 -18.14 -19.64 5.25
N ARG A 295 -17.73 -18.36 5.30
CA ARG A 295 -18.48 -17.29 5.97
C ARG A 295 -19.63 -16.83 5.08
N GLY A 296 -20.78 -16.53 5.71
CA GLY A 296 -21.91 -15.94 4.99
C GLY A 296 -21.72 -14.44 4.73
N LEU A 297 -22.47 -13.86 3.77
CA LEU A 297 -22.36 -12.45 3.38
C LEU A 297 -22.48 -11.49 4.58
N SER A 298 -23.36 -11.80 5.54
CA SER A 298 -23.53 -10.97 6.74
C SER A 298 -22.30 -10.95 7.64
N GLU A 299 -21.56 -12.05 7.70
CA GLU A 299 -20.31 -12.16 8.45
C GLU A 299 -19.18 -11.43 7.70
N LEU A 300 -19.06 -11.66 6.40
CA LEU A 300 -18.07 -10.99 5.55
C LEU A 300 -18.16 -9.47 5.64
N ARG A 301 -19.38 -8.88 5.63
CA ARG A 301 -19.58 -7.43 5.81
C ARG A 301 -19.12 -6.91 7.16
N GLN A 302 -19.04 -7.76 8.18
CA GLN A 302 -18.62 -7.39 9.53
C GLN A 302 -17.14 -7.68 9.81
N SER A 303 -16.47 -8.38 8.90
CA SER A 303 -15.08 -8.79 9.00
C SER A 303 -14.29 -8.43 7.74
N ASP A 304 -14.20 -9.36 6.80
CA ASP A 304 -13.32 -9.31 5.62
C ASP A 304 -13.57 -8.08 4.72
N TRP A 305 -14.81 -7.58 4.65
CA TRP A 305 -15.17 -6.45 3.79
C TRP A 305 -15.04 -5.08 4.46
N LYS A 306 -14.82 -5.03 5.79
CA LYS A 306 -14.63 -3.74 6.47
C LYS A 306 -13.45 -2.93 5.93
N PRO A 307 -12.24 -3.52 5.75
CA PRO A 307 -11.12 -2.81 5.17
C PRO A 307 -11.42 -2.28 3.76
N PHE A 308 -12.07 -3.10 2.92
CA PHE A 308 -12.43 -2.67 1.57
C PHE A 308 -13.43 -1.51 1.58
N ALA A 309 -14.49 -1.60 2.40
CA ALA A 309 -15.49 -0.54 2.50
C ALA A 309 -14.87 0.79 2.96
N GLU A 310 -13.98 0.77 3.96
CA GLU A 310 -13.27 1.95 4.46
C GLU A 310 -12.40 2.59 3.38
N VAL A 311 -11.59 1.78 2.67
CA VAL A 311 -10.68 2.30 1.64
C VAL A 311 -11.45 2.74 0.38
N ILE A 312 -12.56 2.08 0.05
CA ILE A 312 -13.46 2.50 -1.04
C ILE A 312 -14.13 3.85 -0.70
N GLU A 313 -14.61 4.03 0.54
CA GLU A 313 -15.18 5.31 0.99
C GLU A 313 -14.16 6.46 0.90
N ALA A 314 -12.90 6.16 1.13
CA ALA A 314 -11.79 7.12 0.97
C ALA A 314 -11.36 7.35 -0.50
N GLY A 315 -12.01 6.70 -1.49
CA GLY A 315 -11.77 6.94 -2.91
C GLY A 315 -10.70 6.05 -3.55
N ALA A 316 -10.60 4.77 -3.16
CA ALA A 316 -9.69 3.81 -3.80
C ALA A 316 -9.77 3.88 -5.34
N PRO A 317 -8.66 4.04 -6.07
CA PRO A 317 -8.68 4.12 -7.53
C PRO A 317 -8.99 2.76 -8.17
N MET A 318 -8.61 1.66 -7.49
CA MET A 318 -8.75 0.31 -8.01
C MET A 318 -8.99 -0.71 -6.89
N VAL A 319 -9.85 -1.70 -7.18
CA VAL A 319 -10.10 -2.88 -6.32
C VAL A 319 -9.86 -4.15 -7.13
N MET A 320 -9.08 -5.08 -6.61
CA MET A 320 -8.86 -6.38 -7.26
C MET A 320 -9.85 -7.43 -6.74
N MET A 321 -10.54 -8.06 -7.69
CA MET A 321 -11.47 -9.17 -7.47
C MET A 321 -10.71 -10.49 -7.48
N GLY A 322 -10.59 -11.16 -6.34
CA GLY A 322 -9.98 -12.47 -6.22
C GLY A 322 -10.83 -13.60 -6.82
N HIS A 323 -10.23 -14.78 -6.95
CA HIS A 323 -10.90 -15.98 -7.46
C HIS A 323 -11.38 -16.86 -6.31
N ILE A 324 -12.49 -16.48 -5.68
CA ILE A 324 -13.04 -17.17 -4.50
C ILE A 324 -14.50 -17.51 -4.74
N GLU A 325 -14.90 -18.75 -4.53
CA GLU A 325 -16.30 -19.14 -4.52
C GLU A 325 -16.97 -18.62 -3.24
N VAL A 326 -18.00 -17.80 -3.37
CA VAL A 326 -18.92 -17.43 -2.29
C VAL A 326 -20.26 -18.12 -2.58
N PRO A 327 -20.64 -19.18 -1.86
CA PRO A 327 -21.79 -20.00 -2.21
C PRO A 327 -23.12 -19.23 -2.29
N GLU A 328 -23.26 -18.13 -1.56
CA GLU A 328 -24.46 -17.27 -1.61
C GLU A 328 -24.59 -16.45 -2.91
N TRP A 329 -23.49 -16.21 -3.64
CA TRP A 329 -23.49 -15.59 -4.97
C TRP A 329 -23.65 -16.59 -6.12
N GLY A 330 -23.41 -17.88 -5.85
CA GLY A 330 -23.56 -18.97 -6.82
C GLY A 330 -22.58 -20.10 -6.53
N GLN A 331 -23.07 -21.34 -6.54
CA GLN A 331 -22.24 -22.50 -6.28
C GLN A 331 -21.36 -22.83 -7.48
N GLY A 332 -20.07 -23.04 -7.24
CA GLY A 332 -19.07 -23.43 -8.23
C GLY A 332 -18.59 -22.30 -9.13
N ALA A 333 -19.00 -21.07 -8.91
CA ALA A 333 -18.54 -19.89 -9.65
C ALA A 333 -17.60 -19.04 -8.77
N PRO A 334 -16.43 -18.58 -9.28
CA PRO A 334 -15.59 -17.65 -8.55
C PRO A 334 -16.21 -16.24 -8.53
N SER A 335 -15.88 -15.46 -7.52
CA SER A 335 -16.29 -14.04 -7.39
C SER A 335 -15.98 -13.23 -8.65
N SER A 336 -14.84 -13.49 -9.30
CA SER A 336 -14.42 -12.80 -10.53
C SER A 336 -15.30 -13.09 -11.76
N LEU A 337 -16.20 -14.07 -11.70
CA LEU A 337 -17.21 -14.35 -12.73
C LEU A 337 -18.64 -14.13 -12.21
N SER A 338 -18.81 -13.49 -11.05
CA SER A 338 -20.11 -13.31 -10.40
C SER A 338 -20.57 -11.86 -10.45
N ALA A 339 -21.65 -11.58 -11.18
CA ALA A 339 -22.24 -10.24 -11.21
C ALA A 339 -22.67 -9.72 -9.81
N ALA A 340 -23.03 -10.63 -8.89
CA ALA A 340 -23.36 -10.27 -7.51
C ALA A 340 -22.14 -9.77 -6.73
N ALA A 341 -20.95 -10.32 -7.01
CA ALA A 341 -19.72 -9.88 -6.36
C ALA A 341 -19.32 -8.45 -6.79
N TYR A 342 -19.39 -8.16 -8.09
CA TYR A 342 -19.14 -6.82 -8.62
C TYR A 342 -20.16 -5.80 -8.12
N ALA A 343 -21.44 -6.19 -8.07
CA ALA A 343 -22.50 -5.33 -7.53
C ALA A 343 -22.23 -4.97 -6.06
N GLU A 344 -21.70 -5.87 -5.23
CA GLU A 344 -21.36 -5.59 -3.83
C GLU A 344 -20.31 -4.48 -3.72
N ILE A 345 -19.23 -4.51 -4.55
CA ILE A 345 -18.22 -3.45 -4.58
C ILE A 345 -18.84 -2.12 -5.03
N ARG A 346 -19.69 -2.14 -6.07
CA ARG A 346 -20.39 -0.93 -6.54
C ARG A 346 -21.38 -0.38 -5.49
N ASP A 347 -22.05 -1.26 -4.75
CA ASP A 347 -22.96 -0.89 -3.65
C ASP A 347 -22.20 -0.27 -2.44
N MET A 348 -20.90 -0.58 -2.27
CA MET A 348 -20.01 0.10 -1.33
C MET A 348 -19.65 1.53 -1.80
N GLY A 349 -20.01 1.92 -3.02
CA GLY A 349 -19.75 3.25 -3.57
C GLY A 349 -18.50 3.34 -4.46
N HIS A 350 -17.87 2.22 -4.82
CA HIS A 350 -16.69 2.24 -5.67
C HIS A 350 -17.02 2.70 -7.11
N GLU A 351 -16.41 3.79 -7.55
CA GLU A 351 -16.57 4.35 -8.90
C GLU A 351 -15.36 4.07 -9.81
N GLY A 352 -14.23 3.65 -9.23
CA GLY A 352 -12.97 3.34 -9.92
C GLY A 352 -12.98 1.99 -10.65
N VAL A 353 -11.80 1.54 -11.02
CA VAL A 353 -11.59 0.29 -11.77
C VAL A 353 -11.75 -0.93 -10.85
N ILE A 354 -12.53 -1.92 -11.28
CA ILE A 354 -12.49 -3.27 -10.70
C ILE A 354 -11.68 -4.16 -11.64
N VAL A 355 -10.46 -4.52 -11.19
CA VAL A 355 -9.57 -5.42 -11.92
C VAL A 355 -9.76 -6.86 -11.44
N THR A 356 -9.67 -7.85 -12.32
CA THR A 356 -9.61 -9.25 -11.90
C THR A 356 -8.26 -9.59 -11.31
N ASP A 357 -8.18 -10.58 -10.43
CA ASP A 357 -6.95 -11.32 -10.20
C ASP A 357 -6.51 -12.03 -11.50
N ALA A 358 -5.31 -12.58 -11.54
CA ALA A 358 -4.71 -13.14 -12.73
C ALA A 358 -5.54 -14.28 -13.34
N MET A 359 -6.11 -14.06 -14.53
CA MET A 359 -7.05 -15.00 -15.17
C MET A 359 -6.38 -16.30 -15.67
N ASN A 360 -5.05 -16.35 -15.70
CA ASN A 360 -4.29 -17.56 -16.00
C ASN A 360 -4.10 -18.50 -14.79
N MET A 361 -4.57 -18.11 -13.58
CA MET A 361 -4.52 -18.95 -12.38
C MET A 361 -5.40 -20.20 -12.52
N ALA A 362 -4.99 -21.31 -11.88
CA ALA A 362 -5.67 -22.61 -12.00
C ALA A 362 -7.14 -22.56 -11.54
N ALA A 363 -7.49 -21.70 -10.60
CA ALA A 363 -8.87 -21.48 -10.18
C ALA A 363 -9.79 -21.14 -11.36
N ILE A 364 -9.30 -20.47 -12.39
CA ILE A 364 -10.02 -20.06 -13.60
C ILE A 364 -9.63 -20.93 -14.78
N ALA A 365 -8.34 -21.00 -15.13
CA ALA A 365 -7.85 -21.61 -16.38
C ALA A 365 -8.27 -23.08 -16.56
N ASP A 366 -8.30 -23.84 -15.48
CA ASP A 366 -8.62 -25.27 -15.51
C ASP A 366 -10.12 -25.57 -15.62
N ARG A 367 -11.01 -24.60 -15.28
CA ARG A 367 -12.44 -24.87 -15.07
C ARG A 367 -13.37 -24.07 -15.97
N PHE A 368 -13.00 -22.84 -16.35
CA PHE A 368 -13.91 -21.88 -16.99
C PHE A 368 -13.53 -21.52 -18.44
N GLY A 369 -12.49 -22.16 -19.01
CA GLY A 369 -12.14 -22.03 -20.42
C GLY A 369 -11.58 -20.65 -20.77
N GLY A 370 -10.31 -20.43 -20.46
CA GLY A 370 -9.42 -19.33 -20.82
C GLY A 370 -10.06 -18.04 -21.36
N ASP A 371 -10.19 -17.93 -22.68
CA ASP A 371 -10.67 -16.70 -23.32
C ASP A 371 -12.16 -16.43 -23.07
N GLN A 372 -13.00 -17.47 -22.86
CA GLN A 372 -14.41 -17.31 -22.54
C GLN A 372 -14.62 -16.72 -21.13
N ALA A 373 -13.79 -17.10 -20.15
CA ALA A 373 -13.85 -16.56 -18.79
C ALA A 373 -13.61 -15.03 -18.78
N VAL A 374 -12.82 -14.51 -19.71
CA VAL A 374 -12.61 -13.06 -19.87
C VAL A 374 -13.92 -12.35 -20.25
N VAL A 375 -14.67 -12.90 -21.20
CA VAL A 375 -15.96 -12.36 -21.62
C VAL A 375 -16.97 -12.41 -20.47
N GLU A 376 -17.00 -13.54 -19.72
CA GLU A 376 -17.87 -13.70 -18.55
C GLU A 376 -17.52 -12.69 -17.44
N ALA A 377 -16.23 -12.45 -17.17
CA ALA A 377 -15.79 -11.46 -16.18
C ALA A 377 -16.23 -10.03 -16.55
N LEU A 378 -16.05 -9.62 -17.82
CA LEU A 378 -16.50 -8.30 -18.31
C LEU A 378 -18.01 -8.17 -18.23
N ALA A 379 -18.75 -9.20 -18.66
CA ALA A 379 -20.20 -9.22 -18.58
C ALA A 379 -20.71 -9.19 -17.13
N ALA A 380 -19.96 -9.81 -16.19
CA ALA A 380 -20.28 -9.79 -14.77
C ALA A 380 -20.00 -8.42 -14.11
N GLY A 381 -19.11 -7.59 -14.65
CA GLY A 381 -18.84 -6.25 -14.12
C GLY A 381 -17.37 -5.87 -13.94
N ALA A 382 -16.43 -6.73 -14.37
CA ALA A 382 -15.00 -6.38 -14.41
C ALA A 382 -14.75 -5.23 -15.39
N ASP A 383 -13.84 -4.31 -15.04
CA ASP A 383 -13.42 -3.25 -15.94
C ASP A 383 -12.07 -3.55 -16.60
N LEU A 384 -11.21 -4.29 -15.88
CA LEU A 384 -9.84 -4.60 -16.32
C LEU A 384 -9.53 -6.07 -16.07
N ILE A 385 -9.02 -6.72 -17.08
CA ILE A 385 -8.64 -8.15 -17.06
C ILE A 385 -7.12 -8.25 -16.90
N LEU A 386 -6.69 -8.87 -15.82
CA LEU A 386 -5.28 -9.09 -15.54
C LEU A 386 -4.84 -10.47 -16.03
N MET A 387 -3.73 -10.52 -16.79
CA MET A 387 -3.04 -11.76 -17.20
C MET A 387 -3.99 -12.83 -17.75
N PRO A 388 -4.77 -12.58 -18.81
CA PRO A 388 -5.55 -13.63 -19.45
C PRO A 388 -4.64 -14.75 -19.93
N HIS A 389 -5.17 -15.97 -20.07
CA HIS A 389 -4.41 -17.12 -20.58
C HIS A 389 -3.68 -16.84 -21.90
N SER A 390 -4.28 -16.00 -22.75
CA SER A 390 -3.71 -15.49 -23.99
C SER A 390 -4.25 -14.09 -24.23
N SER A 391 -3.40 -13.06 -24.23
CA SER A 391 -3.86 -11.71 -24.53
C SER A 391 -4.45 -11.56 -25.94
N PRO A 392 -3.85 -12.15 -27.01
CA PRO A 392 -4.48 -12.17 -28.34
C PRO A 392 -5.80 -12.94 -28.38
N GLY A 393 -5.90 -14.07 -27.67
CA GLY A 393 -7.11 -14.87 -27.57
C GLY A 393 -8.23 -14.13 -26.86
N ALA A 394 -7.95 -13.54 -25.71
CA ALA A 394 -8.88 -12.71 -24.94
C ALA A 394 -9.39 -11.51 -25.76
N HIS A 395 -8.47 -10.78 -26.40
CA HIS A 395 -8.83 -9.66 -27.28
C HIS A 395 -9.78 -10.09 -28.40
N GLY A 396 -9.50 -11.21 -29.09
CA GLY A 396 -10.35 -11.77 -30.14
C GLY A 396 -11.72 -12.19 -29.60
N ALA A 397 -11.77 -12.86 -28.44
CA ALA A 397 -13.02 -13.31 -27.81
C ALA A 397 -13.92 -12.14 -27.40
N ILE A 398 -13.36 -11.04 -26.86
CA ILE A 398 -14.12 -9.83 -26.52
C ILE A 398 -14.76 -9.23 -27.78
N ILE A 399 -14.02 -9.12 -28.89
CA ILE A 399 -14.53 -8.59 -30.15
C ILE A 399 -15.68 -9.46 -30.66
N GLU A 400 -15.49 -10.79 -30.70
CA GLU A 400 -16.52 -11.73 -31.16
C GLU A 400 -17.77 -11.67 -30.27
N ALA A 401 -17.58 -11.55 -28.95
CA ALA A 401 -18.69 -11.43 -28.00
C ALA A 401 -19.53 -10.15 -28.22
N VAL A 402 -18.87 -9.03 -28.51
CA VAL A 402 -19.58 -7.78 -28.85
C VAL A 402 -20.28 -7.90 -30.20
N GLU A 403 -19.65 -8.46 -31.22
CA GLU A 403 -20.24 -8.64 -32.54
C GLU A 403 -21.45 -9.59 -32.52
N SER A 404 -21.41 -10.62 -31.69
CA SER A 404 -22.53 -11.57 -31.51
C SER A 404 -23.63 -11.06 -30.58
N GLY A 405 -23.39 -10.01 -29.79
CA GLY A 405 -24.26 -9.51 -28.75
C GLY A 405 -24.28 -10.33 -27.46
N GLU A 406 -23.26 -11.17 -27.24
CA GLU A 406 -23.00 -11.87 -25.96
C GLU A 406 -22.49 -10.92 -24.89
N LEU A 407 -21.64 -9.96 -25.27
CA LEU A 407 -21.24 -8.83 -24.45
C LEU A 407 -21.86 -7.54 -25.01
N GLU A 408 -22.60 -6.82 -24.18
CA GLU A 408 -23.17 -5.54 -24.58
C GLU A 408 -22.06 -4.52 -24.90
N ALA A 409 -22.13 -3.85 -26.06
CA ALA A 409 -21.14 -2.87 -26.48
C ALA A 409 -21.00 -1.70 -25.49
N ASP A 410 -22.11 -1.30 -24.85
CA ASP A 410 -22.11 -0.25 -23.83
C ASP A 410 -21.33 -0.70 -22.57
N ARG A 411 -21.40 -1.99 -22.20
CA ARG A 411 -20.62 -2.53 -21.07
C ARG A 411 -19.11 -2.48 -21.34
N LEU A 412 -18.69 -2.84 -22.57
CA LEU A 412 -17.28 -2.73 -22.95
C LEU A 412 -16.82 -1.27 -22.95
N SER A 413 -17.64 -0.34 -23.44
CA SER A 413 -17.32 1.09 -23.41
C SER A 413 -17.19 1.61 -21.98
N GLU A 414 -18.12 1.28 -21.10
CA GLU A 414 -18.07 1.64 -19.68
C GLU A 414 -16.80 1.14 -18.98
N ALA A 415 -16.37 -0.10 -19.28
CA ALA A 415 -15.13 -0.65 -18.76
C ALA A 415 -13.91 0.13 -19.26
N ALA A 416 -13.83 0.35 -20.57
CA ALA A 416 -12.74 1.08 -21.20
C ALA A 416 -12.65 2.53 -20.67
N GLU A 417 -13.80 3.22 -20.47
CA GLU A 417 -13.84 4.57 -19.90
C GLU A 417 -13.21 4.63 -18.51
N ARG A 418 -13.50 3.67 -17.62
CA ARG A 418 -12.88 3.62 -16.29
C ARG A 418 -11.38 3.39 -16.36
N VAL A 419 -10.92 2.47 -17.23
CA VAL A 419 -9.50 2.17 -17.38
C VAL A 419 -8.75 3.35 -17.99
N VAL A 420 -9.30 4.00 -19.02
CA VAL A 420 -8.71 5.19 -19.61
C VAL A 420 -8.66 6.34 -18.61
N ALA A 421 -9.74 6.56 -17.83
CA ALA A 421 -9.74 7.57 -16.77
C ALA A 421 -8.67 7.30 -15.69
N LEU A 422 -8.45 6.03 -15.33
CA LEU A 422 -7.38 5.64 -14.41
C LEU A 422 -5.99 5.97 -14.98
N ALA A 423 -5.77 5.68 -16.26
CA ALA A 423 -4.48 5.94 -16.92
C ALA A 423 -4.17 7.44 -17.02
N LEU A 424 -5.17 8.26 -17.37
CA LEU A 424 -5.04 9.72 -17.43
C LEU A 424 -4.75 10.31 -16.04
N TRP A 425 -5.53 9.93 -15.04
CA TRP A 425 -5.32 10.35 -13.65
C TRP A 425 -3.94 9.96 -13.11
N GLN A 426 -3.50 8.74 -13.38
CA GLN A 426 -2.20 8.25 -12.96
C GLN A 426 -1.05 9.02 -13.65
N GLN A 427 -1.19 9.38 -14.91
CA GLN A 427 -0.22 10.21 -15.62
C GLN A 427 -0.10 11.60 -14.97
N GLU A 428 -1.21 12.22 -14.61
CA GLU A 428 -1.20 13.52 -13.92
C GLU A 428 -0.57 13.42 -12.52
N LEU A 429 -0.77 12.28 -11.81
CA LEU A 429 -0.06 12.02 -10.55
C LEU A 429 1.46 11.97 -10.74
N MET A 430 1.95 11.24 -11.75
CA MET A 430 3.38 11.11 -12.02
C MET A 430 4.02 12.42 -12.42
N THR A 431 3.35 13.21 -13.27
CA THR A 431 3.89 14.50 -13.76
C THR A 431 3.72 15.63 -12.77
N GLY A 432 2.92 15.44 -11.71
CA GLY A 432 2.55 16.48 -10.76
C GLY A 432 1.68 17.58 -11.40
N GLU A 433 1.05 17.29 -12.54
CA GLU A 433 0.13 18.18 -13.25
C GLU A 433 -1.29 18.13 -12.71
N LEU A 434 -1.61 17.17 -11.84
CA LEU A 434 -2.80 17.30 -11.01
C LEU A 434 -2.73 18.70 -10.43
N GLU A 435 -3.68 19.59 -10.86
CA GLU A 435 -3.99 20.77 -10.06
C GLU A 435 -4.33 20.23 -8.67
N ALA A 436 -3.26 20.01 -7.94
CA ALA A 436 -3.35 19.71 -6.55
C ALA A 436 -4.27 20.77 -5.98
N GLY A 437 -5.35 20.38 -5.42
CA GLY A 437 -5.89 21.16 -4.34
C GLY A 437 -4.68 21.55 -3.46
N PRO A 438 -4.72 22.58 -2.64
CA PRO A 438 -3.57 23.18 -1.97
C PRO A 438 -2.57 22.22 -1.31
N GLY A 439 -2.77 20.92 -1.40
CA GLY A 439 -2.01 19.87 -0.76
C GLY A 439 -0.83 19.24 -1.50
N VAL A 440 -0.75 19.25 -2.84
CA VAL A 440 0.47 18.71 -3.51
C VAL A 440 1.62 19.72 -3.36
N SER A 441 1.34 21.03 -3.32
CA SER A 441 2.36 22.02 -2.93
C SER A 441 2.74 21.88 -1.44
N ALA A 442 1.86 21.34 -0.58
CA ALA A 442 2.17 21.02 0.81
C ALA A 442 3.03 19.75 0.90
N ALA A 443 2.81 18.74 0.05
CA ALA A 443 3.69 17.57 -0.04
C ALA A 443 5.10 17.97 -0.52
N GLU A 444 5.23 18.91 -1.46
CA GLU A 444 6.54 19.51 -1.83
C GLU A 444 7.14 20.37 -0.72
N GLN A 445 6.34 21.08 0.06
CA GLN A 445 6.80 21.82 1.24
C GLN A 445 7.11 20.89 2.43
N LEU A 446 6.48 19.71 2.49
CA LEU A 446 6.77 18.66 3.46
C LEU A 446 8.00 17.82 3.09
N ARG A 447 8.43 17.80 1.82
CA ARG A 447 9.75 17.27 1.39
C ARG A 447 10.95 17.94 2.09
N GLY A 448 10.75 19.07 2.72
CA GLY A 448 11.76 19.82 3.47
C GLY A 448 11.53 19.92 4.99
N ARG A 449 10.47 19.33 5.54
CA ARG A 449 10.16 19.40 6.97
C ARG A 449 9.65 18.05 7.46
N THR A 450 10.42 17.42 8.32
CA THR A 450 10.00 16.30 9.16
C THR A 450 8.77 16.75 9.98
N VAL A 451 7.56 16.42 9.53
CA VAL A 451 6.31 16.63 10.29
C VAL A 451 6.29 15.70 11.53
N TYR A 452 7.20 14.75 11.57
CA TYR A 452 7.38 13.82 12.68
C TYR A 452 8.69 14.17 13.36
N GLY A 453 8.62 14.66 14.60
CA GLY A 453 9.77 15.05 15.39
C GLY A 453 10.83 13.95 15.44
N PRO A 454 12.11 14.30 15.65
CA PRO A 454 13.19 13.34 15.68
C PRO A 454 12.92 12.30 16.76
N LEU A 455 13.11 11.03 16.41
CA LEU A 455 13.18 9.93 17.37
C LEU A 455 14.16 10.34 18.47
N GLY A 456 13.66 10.47 19.70
CA GLY A 456 14.45 10.95 20.83
C GLY A 456 15.59 9.99 21.16
N SER A 457 16.78 10.28 20.65
CA SER A 457 18.01 9.83 21.27
C SER A 457 18.23 10.71 22.50
N GLY A 458 18.10 10.15 23.70
CA GLY A 458 18.53 10.79 24.94
C GLY A 458 20.04 11.06 24.88
N GLY A 459 20.43 12.30 24.67
CA GLY A 459 21.81 12.75 24.65
C GLY A 459 21.88 14.25 24.89
N GLU A 460 22.63 14.60 25.87
CA GLU A 460 22.78 15.88 26.56
C GLU A 460 22.95 17.10 25.66
N THR A 461 22.32 18.19 26.10
CA THR A 461 22.38 19.54 25.54
C THR A 461 23.77 20.15 25.64
N GLU A 462 24.35 20.60 24.50
CA GLU A 462 25.32 21.68 24.48
C GLU A 462 24.81 22.83 23.59
N GLU A 463 24.90 24.05 24.12
CA GLU A 463 24.40 25.29 23.54
C GLU A 463 25.20 25.76 22.30
N PRO A 464 24.60 26.58 21.42
CA PRO A 464 25.20 27.01 20.17
C PRO A 464 25.99 28.30 20.30
N GLY A 465 27.21 28.30 19.79
CA GLY A 465 28.00 29.49 19.51
C GLY A 465 27.90 29.86 18.02
N GLY A 466 27.46 31.10 17.73
CA GLY A 466 27.13 31.61 16.42
C GLY A 466 28.30 31.89 15.45
N GLN A 467 28.00 32.12 14.22
CA GLN A 467 28.24 33.27 13.35
C GLN A 467 28.26 32.93 11.85
N THR A 468 27.31 33.55 11.17
CA THR A 468 27.42 34.30 9.87
C THR A 468 28.34 33.82 8.74
N GLY A 469 27.75 33.72 7.55
CA GLY A 469 28.40 33.84 6.25
C GLY A 469 27.54 33.26 5.14
N GLY A 470 26.83 34.13 4.41
CA GLY A 470 26.18 33.73 3.17
C GLY A 470 27.22 33.58 2.07
N GLU A 471 27.00 32.66 1.18
CA GLU A 471 27.47 32.68 -0.19
C GLU A 471 26.71 31.65 -1.03
N ASP A 472 26.46 32.02 -2.22
CA ASP A 472 25.82 31.43 -3.38
C ASP A 472 25.71 29.90 -3.42
N ARG A 473 24.47 29.39 -3.61
CA ARG A 473 24.21 28.00 -3.98
C ARG A 473 24.22 27.89 -5.50
N GLU A 474 25.30 27.35 -6.01
CA GLU A 474 25.37 26.73 -7.33
C GLU A 474 24.77 25.34 -7.24
N ASP A 475 24.11 24.94 -8.31
CA ASP A 475 23.52 23.68 -8.70
C ASP A 475 23.82 22.49 -7.74
N ALA A 476 22.76 21.99 -7.06
CA ALA A 476 22.85 20.76 -6.28
C ALA A 476 22.76 19.57 -7.24
N ASP A 477 23.81 18.76 -7.26
CA ASP A 477 23.83 17.44 -7.88
C ASP A 477 22.72 16.55 -7.28
N ASP A 478 22.03 15.79 -8.12
CA ASP A 478 20.94 14.85 -7.79
C ASP A 478 21.37 13.64 -6.93
N ASP A 479 22.59 13.61 -6.44
CA ASP A 479 23.12 12.62 -5.48
C ASP A 479 23.03 13.15 -4.03
N ASP A 480 21.82 13.50 -3.54
CA ASP A 480 21.67 13.86 -2.12
C ASP A 480 21.52 12.62 -1.24
N PRO A 481 22.55 12.25 -0.44
CA PRO A 481 22.50 11.11 0.46
C PRO A 481 21.44 11.22 1.56
N ALA A 482 20.79 12.39 1.70
CA ALA A 482 19.70 12.58 2.64
C ALA A 482 18.42 11.80 2.25
N VAL A 483 18.16 11.61 0.95
CA VAL A 483 16.97 10.88 0.47
C VAL A 483 17.11 9.38 0.71
N ALA A 484 18.27 8.80 0.45
CA ALA A 484 18.56 7.40 0.76
C ALA A 484 18.59 7.15 2.28
N GLY A 485 19.00 8.15 3.07
CA GLY A 485 18.98 8.09 4.53
C GLY A 485 17.58 7.96 5.13
N ASP A 486 16.61 8.64 4.56
CA ASP A 486 15.23 8.64 5.07
C ASP A 486 14.51 7.30 4.82
N ALA A 487 14.67 6.67 3.65
CA ALA A 487 14.10 5.37 3.34
C ALA A 487 14.66 4.26 4.25
N ALA A 488 15.97 4.21 4.41
CA ALA A 488 16.65 3.26 5.31
C ALA A 488 16.22 3.47 6.78
N ALA A 489 16.07 4.72 7.21
CA ALA A 489 15.60 5.04 8.55
C ALA A 489 14.14 4.56 8.79
N VAL A 490 13.26 4.63 7.79
CA VAL A 490 11.91 4.08 7.88
C VAL A 490 11.93 2.55 7.95
N ALA A 491 12.77 1.90 7.13
CA ALA A 491 12.92 0.44 7.17
C ALA A 491 13.45 -0.03 8.54
N GLU A 492 14.48 0.63 9.08
CA GLU A 492 15.02 0.38 10.41
C GLU A 492 13.95 0.61 11.50
N HIS A 493 13.22 1.74 11.42
CA HIS A 493 12.14 2.04 12.38
C HIS A 493 11.10 0.91 12.43
N VAL A 494 10.59 0.47 11.28
CA VAL A 494 9.61 -0.61 11.21
C VAL A 494 10.22 -1.92 11.71
N ALA A 495 11.45 -2.26 11.33
CA ALA A 495 12.14 -3.46 11.76
C ALA A 495 12.29 -3.52 13.29
N VAL A 496 12.75 -2.42 13.92
CA VAL A 496 12.91 -2.33 15.38
C VAL A 496 11.57 -2.37 16.11
N ARG A 497 10.59 -1.60 15.61
CA ARG A 497 9.28 -1.44 16.27
C ARG A 497 8.35 -2.65 16.11
N ALA A 498 8.57 -3.48 15.09
CA ALA A 498 7.75 -4.66 14.84
C ALA A 498 8.12 -5.87 15.71
N ILE A 499 9.38 -6.01 16.14
CA ILE A 499 9.81 -7.19 16.87
C ILE A 499 8.93 -7.42 18.09
N THR A 500 8.34 -8.61 18.15
CA THR A 500 7.41 -8.99 19.21
C THR A 500 7.99 -10.11 20.07
N LEU A 501 8.12 -9.88 21.36
CA LEU A 501 8.40 -10.94 22.35
C LEU A 501 7.07 -11.63 22.68
N VAL A 502 6.90 -12.86 22.20
CA VAL A 502 5.69 -13.65 22.43
C VAL A 502 5.76 -14.37 23.78
N GLU A 503 6.94 -14.90 24.13
CA GLU A 503 7.21 -15.60 25.39
C GLU A 503 8.67 -15.39 25.78
N GLY A 504 8.95 -15.02 27.03
CA GLY A 504 10.30 -14.81 27.54
C GLY A 504 10.36 -13.75 28.62
N GLU A 505 11.58 -13.32 28.93
CA GLU A 505 11.85 -12.24 29.89
C GLU A 505 12.23 -10.96 29.12
N CYS A 506 11.59 -9.84 29.46
CA CYS A 506 11.83 -8.54 28.82
C CYS A 506 13.27 -8.05 29.08
N GLU A 507 13.87 -7.42 28.07
CA GLU A 507 15.24 -6.84 28.15
C GLU A 507 16.31 -7.84 28.63
N ALA A 508 16.11 -9.14 28.39
CA ALA A 508 17.05 -10.16 28.80
C ALA A 508 18.26 -10.19 27.88
N GLU A 509 19.47 -10.17 28.45
CA GLU A 509 20.71 -10.45 27.71
C GLU A 509 20.78 -11.95 27.37
N LEU A 510 20.08 -12.37 26.31
CA LEU A 510 20.02 -13.76 25.86
C LEU A 510 21.34 -14.24 25.24
N VAL A 511 22.08 -13.30 24.64
CA VAL A 511 23.37 -13.51 24.00
C VAL A 511 24.36 -12.45 24.51
N THR A 512 25.51 -12.86 25.05
CA THR A 512 26.50 -11.93 25.61
C THR A 512 27.83 -11.91 24.84
N GLU A 513 28.32 -13.06 24.39
CA GLU A 513 29.60 -13.18 23.70
C GLU A 513 29.47 -13.88 22.33
N ALA A 514 28.58 -14.85 22.21
CA ALA A 514 28.46 -15.68 21.02
C ALA A 514 27.10 -16.35 20.90
N LEU A 515 26.74 -16.78 19.66
CA LEU A 515 25.51 -17.53 19.38
C LEU A 515 25.75 -18.64 18.36
N GLN A 516 24.83 -19.63 18.36
CA GLN A 516 24.70 -20.64 17.33
C GLN A 516 23.44 -20.38 16.53
N ILE A 517 23.53 -20.37 15.20
CA ILE A 517 22.40 -20.08 14.30
C ILE A 517 21.94 -21.39 13.67
N HIS A 518 20.67 -21.74 13.87
CA HIS A 518 20.04 -22.92 13.29
C HIS A 518 18.79 -22.54 12.47
N GLY A 519 18.33 -23.43 11.60
CA GLY A 519 17.12 -23.20 10.80
C GLY A 519 17.31 -22.12 9.71
N GLY A 520 16.21 -21.55 9.23
CA GLY A 520 16.20 -20.56 8.16
C GLY A 520 16.84 -21.04 6.85
N THR A 521 16.89 -20.15 5.86
CA THR A 521 17.66 -20.35 4.62
C THR A 521 19.15 -20.07 4.87
N GLU A 522 19.99 -20.34 3.88
CA GLU A 522 21.42 -19.96 3.96
C GLU A 522 21.58 -18.44 4.04
N GLN A 523 20.77 -17.69 3.31
CA GLN A 523 20.77 -16.22 3.33
C GLN A 523 20.36 -15.67 4.69
N ASP A 524 19.32 -16.24 5.34
CA ASP A 524 18.90 -15.82 6.68
C ASP A 524 20.03 -16.01 7.69
N ARG A 525 20.72 -17.17 7.64
CA ARG A 525 21.86 -17.43 8.52
C ARG A 525 23.03 -16.50 8.27
N GLN A 526 23.31 -16.15 7.01
CA GLN A 526 24.37 -15.21 6.65
C GLN A 526 24.04 -13.80 7.14
N ARG A 527 22.80 -13.34 6.99
CA ARG A 527 22.34 -12.03 7.48
C ARG A 527 22.44 -11.94 9.00
N LEU A 528 21.92 -12.93 9.74
CA LEU A 528 22.04 -12.93 11.19
C LEU A 528 23.51 -13.04 11.64
N ALA A 529 24.34 -13.81 10.93
CA ALA A 529 25.75 -13.91 11.25
C ALA A 529 26.50 -12.58 11.01
N ALA A 530 26.16 -11.84 9.96
CA ALA A 530 26.74 -10.53 9.67
C ALA A 530 26.34 -9.51 10.76
N ALA A 531 25.06 -9.39 11.09
CA ALA A 531 24.54 -8.53 12.15
C ALA A 531 25.21 -8.85 13.52
N ALA A 532 25.32 -10.14 13.87
CA ALA A 532 25.97 -10.56 15.10
C ALA A 532 27.45 -10.15 15.13
N GLN A 533 28.18 -10.33 14.02
CA GLN A 533 29.59 -9.95 13.93
C GLN A 533 29.80 -8.43 14.01
N GLU A 534 28.91 -7.65 13.42
CA GLU A 534 28.92 -6.19 13.50
C GLU A 534 28.69 -5.71 14.94
N ALA A 535 27.82 -6.39 15.68
CA ALA A 535 27.60 -6.17 17.11
C ALA A 535 28.75 -6.73 18.01
N GLY A 536 29.79 -7.33 17.42
CA GLY A 536 30.95 -7.87 18.13
C GLY A 536 30.77 -9.26 18.74
N LEU A 537 29.72 -10.00 18.34
CA LEU A 537 29.45 -11.35 18.80
C LEU A 537 30.17 -12.40 17.92
N GLU A 538 30.58 -13.52 18.54
CA GLU A 538 31.12 -14.66 17.80
C GLU A 538 30.01 -15.62 17.36
N VAL A 539 30.15 -16.21 16.16
CA VAL A 539 29.20 -17.18 15.62
C VAL A 539 29.80 -18.59 15.62
N GLY A 540 29.05 -19.56 16.17
CA GLY A 540 29.40 -20.98 16.13
C GLY A 540 29.35 -21.69 17.47
N TYR A 541 29.23 -20.98 18.58
CA TYR A 541 29.00 -21.51 19.92
C TYR A 541 28.10 -20.58 20.73
N GLY A 542 27.72 -20.93 21.95
CA GLY A 542 26.79 -20.12 22.77
C GLY A 542 25.33 -20.60 22.65
N PRO A 543 24.38 -19.78 23.06
CA PRO A 543 22.96 -20.08 22.96
C PRO A 543 22.51 -20.39 21.53
N VAL A 544 21.57 -21.31 21.39
CA VAL A 544 21.01 -21.69 20.09
C VAL A 544 19.85 -20.78 19.73
N VAL A 545 20.02 -20.00 18.67
CA VAL A 545 18.98 -19.19 18.02
C VAL A 545 18.48 -19.94 16.80
N THR A 546 17.22 -20.37 16.83
CA THR A 546 16.59 -21.15 15.76
C THR A 546 15.64 -20.27 14.95
N LEU A 547 15.96 -20.07 13.67
CA LEU A 547 15.17 -19.31 12.71
C LEU A 547 14.09 -20.19 12.08
N LEU A 548 12.84 -19.77 12.13
CA LEU A 548 11.70 -20.44 11.50
C LEU A 548 11.33 -19.70 10.22
N GLY A 549 11.47 -20.37 9.07
CA GLY A 549 11.01 -19.89 7.78
C GLY A 549 9.81 -20.71 7.32
N GLY A 550 8.59 -20.16 7.41
CA GLY A 550 7.36 -20.84 7.03
C GLY A 550 6.56 -21.37 8.25
N SER A 551 5.81 -22.46 8.09
CA SER A 551 4.81 -22.93 9.06
C SER A 551 5.30 -24.04 10.00
N THR A 552 6.58 -24.42 9.96
CA THR A 552 7.10 -25.54 10.76
C THR A 552 7.63 -25.07 12.11
N PRO A 553 7.15 -25.61 13.23
CA PRO A 553 7.69 -25.31 14.56
C PRO A 553 9.15 -25.74 14.72
N GLY A 554 9.86 -25.10 15.64
CA GLY A 554 11.26 -25.39 15.96
C GLY A 554 11.53 -25.57 17.45
N SER A 555 12.83 -25.70 17.78
CA SER A 555 13.28 -25.76 19.16
C SER A 555 14.66 -25.14 19.31
N GLY A 556 14.90 -24.44 20.42
CA GLY A 556 16.16 -23.78 20.76
C GLY A 556 16.06 -23.06 22.09
N GLU A 557 17.12 -22.40 22.51
CA GLU A 557 17.06 -21.51 23.68
C GLU A 557 16.26 -20.25 23.30
N VAL A 558 16.46 -19.78 22.06
CA VAL A 558 15.65 -18.74 21.43
C VAL A 558 15.08 -19.27 20.12
N VAL A 559 13.80 -19.12 19.90
CA VAL A 559 13.11 -19.48 18.65
C VAL A 559 12.53 -18.22 18.01
N VAL A 560 12.86 -18.00 16.75
CA VAL A 560 12.57 -16.76 16.04
C VAL A 560 11.77 -17.06 14.77
N ALA A 561 10.53 -16.59 14.68
CA ALA A 561 9.72 -16.65 13.47
C ALA A 561 10.06 -15.45 12.56
N LEU A 562 10.48 -15.73 11.31
CA LEU A 562 10.95 -14.72 10.37
C LEU A 562 9.83 -14.00 9.63
N ASP A 563 8.79 -14.74 9.18
CA ASP A 563 7.70 -14.16 8.39
C ASP A 563 6.42 -14.12 9.20
N ARG A 564 5.86 -15.29 9.50
CA ARG A 564 4.59 -15.45 10.20
C ARG A 564 4.82 -16.01 11.60
N PRO A 565 4.15 -15.47 12.64
CA PRO A 565 4.45 -15.82 14.03
C PRO A 565 3.81 -17.13 14.51
N GLU A 566 2.81 -17.68 13.84
CA GLU A 566 2.00 -18.81 14.33
C GLU A 566 2.80 -20.08 14.64
N PRO A 567 3.90 -20.41 13.94
CA PRO A 567 4.72 -21.57 14.29
C PRO A 567 5.32 -21.52 15.70
N LEU A 568 5.37 -20.34 16.31
CA LEU A 568 5.82 -20.18 17.70
C LEU A 568 4.90 -20.85 18.72
N ALA A 569 3.61 -21.02 18.39
CA ALA A 569 2.63 -21.68 19.27
C ALA A 569 3.09 -23.09 19.67
N ASP A 570 3.54 -23.88 18.70
CA ASP A 570 3.96 -25.28 18.87
C ASP A 570 5.48 -25.42 19.00
N SER A 571 6.22 -24.32 19.03
CA SER A 571 7.69 -24.34 19.18
C SER A 571 8.12 -24.50 20.63
N ALA A 572 9.21 -25.24 20.84
CA ALA A 572 9.80 -25.47 22.14
C ALA A 572 11.03 -24.57 22.33
N GLY A 573 10.91 -23.54 23.15
CA GLY A 573 12.00 -22.59 23.46
C GLY A 573 11.76 -21.86 24.77
N GLY A 574 12.82 -21.30 25.37
CA GLY A 574 12.72 -20.43 26.54
C GLY A 574 12.28 -19.02 26.18
N THR A 575 12.65 -18.58 24.99
CA THR A 575 12.27 -17.28 24.43
C THR A 575 11.74 -17.46 23.02
N LYS A 576 10.64 -16.79 22.70
CA LYS A 576 9.97 -16.81 21.39
C LYS A 576 9.79 -15.41 20.86
N LEU A 577 10.36 -15.14 19.68
CA LEU A 577 10.35 -13.83 19.02
C LEU A 577 9.71 -13.93 17.63
N ALA A 578 8.97 -12.90 17.23
CA ALA A 578 8.46 -12.73 15.88
C ALA A 578 9.06 -11.47 15.24
N LEU A 579 9.53 -11.58 13.98
CA LEU A 579 10.24 -10.51 13.26
C LEU A 579 9.43 -9.89 12.11
N TYR A 580 8.59 -10.66 11.43
CA TYR A 580 7.78 -10.25 10.26
C TYR A 580 8.61 -9.73 9.07
N GLY A 581 9.87 -10.16 8.94
CA GLY A 581 10.76 -9.74 7.86
C GLY A 581 12.06 -10.51 7.84
N ARG A 582 12.81 -10.32 6.74
CA ARG A 582 14.12 -10.96 6.50
C ARG A 582 15.16 -9.98 5.98
N THR A 583 14.90 -8.66 6.10
CA THR A 583 15.82 -7.63 5.66
C THR A 583 17.06 -7.55 6.58
N ALA A 584 18.09 -6.84 6.17
CA ALA A 584 19.28 -6.65 6.99
C ALA A 584 18.92 -5.95 8.30
N GLU A 585 18.11 -4.89 8.23
CA GLU A 585 17.65 -4.08 9.37
C GLU A 585 16.86 -4.93 10.38
N THR A 586 16.10 -5.93 9.89
CA THR A 586 15.35 -6.87 10.74
C THR A 586 16.29 -7.76 11.56
N PHE A 587 17.40 -8.21 10.97
CA PHE A 587 18.39 -9.02 11.70
C PHE A 587 19.25 -8.18 12.64
N ASP A 588 19.55 -6.92 12.30
CA ASP A 588 20.23 -5.97 13.20
C ASP A 588 19.37 -5.70 14.43
N ALA A 589 18.07 -5.43 14.22
CA ALA A 589 17.11 -5.27 15.30
C ALA A 589 16.96 -6.55 16.17
N LEU A 590 16.97 -7.76 15.55
CA LEU A 590 17.01 -9.02 16.30
C LEU A 590 18.23 -9.12 17.20
N VAL A 591 19.43 -8.79 16.70
CA VAL A 591 20.67 -8.84 17.49
C VAL A 591 20.59 -7.86 18.66
N ALA A 592 20.02 -6.66 18.46
CA ALA A 592 19.81 -5.71 19.55
C ALA A 592 18.91 -6.32 20.65
N VAL A 593 17.80 -6.96 20.30
CA VAL A 593 16.91 -7.64 21.26
C VAL A 593 17.62 -8.82 21.95
N LEU A 594 18.40 -9.61 21.22
CA LEU A 594 19.17 -10.72 21.80
C LEU A 594 20.21 -10.25 22.81
N THR A 595 20.69 -9.01 22.71
CA THR A 595 21.67 -8.39 23.60
C THR A 595 21.07 -7.47 24.66
N GLY A 596 19.74 -7.48 24.83
CA GLY A 596 19.04 -6.82 25.94
C GLY A 596 18.25 -5.57 25.56
N ALA A 597 18.04 -5.26 24.28
CA ALA A 597 17.09 -4.22 23.89
C ALA A 597 15.63 -4.70 24.04
N GLU A 598 14.73 -3.74 24.14
CA GLU A 598 13.29 -3.99 24.18
C GLU A 598 12.77 -4.55 22.83
N ALA A 599 11.74 -5.40 22.89
CA ALA A 599 10.98 -5.90 21.75
C ALA A 599 9.59 -5.25 21.78
N PRO A 600 9.41 -4.07 21.14
CA PRO A 600 8.27 -3.18 21.39
C PRO A 600 7.00 -3.54 20.60
N GLY A 601 7.05 -4.50 19.67
CA GLY A 601 5.94 -4.90 18.83
C GLY A 601 4.88 -5.72 19.57
N ALA A 602 3.67 -5.79 18.99
CA ALA A 602 2.59 -6.63 19.49
C ALA A 602 2.05 -7.54 18.38
N LEU A 603 1.52 -8.72 18.76
CA LEU A 603 1.03 -9.71 17.79
C LEU A 603 -0.12 -9.16 16.93
N PRO A 604 -0.01 -9.13 15.61
CA PRO A 604 -1.11 -8.76 14.72
C PRO A 604 -2.06 -9.93 14.41
N VAL A 605 -1.72 -11.13 14.87
CA VAL A 605 -2.51 -12.36 14.74
C VAL A 605 -2.45 -13.17 16.03
N GLU A 606 -3.40 -14.08 16.22
CA GLU A 606 -3.35 -15.03 17.34
C GLU A 606 -2.21 -16.05 17.16
N VAL A 607 -1.49 -16.35 18.26
CA VAL A 607 -0.42 -17.34 18.30
C VAL A 607 -0.68 -18.30 19.46
N GLY A 608 -1.32 -19.43 19.20
CA GLY A 608 -1.68 -20.39 20.24
C GLY A 608 -2.64 -19.77 21.28
N GLU A 609 -2.18 -19.59 22.52
CA GLU A 609 -2.96 -18.95 23.58
C GLU A 609 -2.83 -17.43 23.64
N TYR A 610 -1.95 -16.86 22.84
CA TYR A 610 -1.67 -15.42 22.83
C TYR A 610 -2.57 -14.71 21.83
N PRO A 611 -3.43 -13.77 22.27
CA PRO A 611 -4.36 -13.06 21.39
C PRO A 611 -3.68 -11.99 20.53
N VAL A 612 -4.42 -11.46 19.55
CA VAL A 612 -4.06 -10.20 18.87
C VAL A 612 -3.80 -9.11 19.89
N GLY A 613 -2.78 -8.30 19.67
CA GLY A 613 -2.34 -7.23 20.58
C GLY A 613 -1.49 -7.72 21.75
N HIS A 614 -1.19 -9.03 21.84
CA HIS A 614 -0.28 -9.54 22.88
C HIS A 614 1.14 -9.03 22.65
N ALA A 615 1.71 -8.45 23.69
CA ALA A 615 3.13 -8.14 23.85
C ALA A 615 3.55 -8.55 25.25
N GLN A 616 4.65 -9.28 25.37
CA GLN A 616 5.16 -9.68 26.68
C GLN A 616 5.78 -8.50 27.43
N CYS A 617 6.29 -7.54 26.69
CA CYS A 617 6.85 -6.29 27.18
C CYS A 617 5.93 -5.12 26.88
#